data_b0a6ed71f27dba72c9cd9b63bf4bcb6c
#
_entry.id   b0a6ed71f27dba72c9cd9b63bf4bcb6c
#
_cell.length_a   1.000
_cell.length_b   1.000
_cell.length_c   1.000
_cell.angle_alpha   90.00
_cell.angle_beta   90.00
_cell.angle_gamma   90.00
#
_symmetry.space_group_name_H-M   'P 1'
#
loop_
_entity.id
_entity.type
_entity.pdbx_description
1 polymer ?
#
loop_
_entity_poly.entity_id
_entity_poly.type
_entity_poly.pdbx_seq_one_letter_code
_entity_poly.pdbx_strand_id
1 'polypeptide(L)'
;MSQKPFKVRFWGARGTMASSTPDTNHYGGNTACVEMRCGEHVLVFDAGSGLRMLGDKLVREAKRLRNKGQTPEPLNLFFTHCHYDHISGLPFFAPFFDPGLHVQAWSGHLVGENKTQRMFREYMKPPFFPVGPEIFAAGLTYKDFEPGATLTPCPDVTVETIELQHHDRCVGYRVNFDGRSVCYITDTTHIPGEPDENILRICQDTDLMIYDGTYTDAEFPQFWNFGHSTWEEGVRLAQAAGAKRYCIFHHRPSRSDKAMEKIEQECRALFRRSWAAREGLVIKI
;
A
#
# COMPACT_ATOMS: atom_id res chain seq x y z
N MET A 1 -10.72 -13.69 -25.18
CA MET A 1 -10.97 -14.11 -23.78
C MET A 1 -11.42 -12.89 -23.00
N SER A 2 -12.40 -13.01 -22.08
CA SER A 2 -12.79 -11.86 -21.23
C SER A 2 -11.64 -11.52 -20.27
N GLN A 3 -11.34 -10.25 -20.10
CA GLN A 3 -10.32 -9.81 -19.15
C GLN A 3 -10.66 -10.26 -17.71
N LYS A 4 -9.68 -10.82 -17.00
CA LYS A 4 -9.83 -11.19 -15.59
C LYS A 4 -10.03 -9.93 -14.72
N PRO A 5 -10.82 -9.96 -13.64
CA PRO A 5 -11.00 -8.80 -12.77
C PRO A 5 -9.68 -8.35 -12.14
N PHE A 6 -9.32 -7.07 -12.32
CA PHE A 6 -8.21 -6.45 -11.60
C PHE A 6 -8.73 -5.17 -10.93
N LYS A 7 -8.62 -5.08 -9.60
CA LYS A 7 -9.21 -4.00 -8.81
C LYS A 7 -8.25 -3.58 -7.70
N VAL A 8 -8.21 -2.28 -7.45
CA VAL A 8 -7.53 -1.68 -6.29
C VAL A 8 -8.59 -1.14 -5.35
N ARG A 9 -8.48 -1.41 -4.04
CA ARG A 9 -9.33 -0.85 -3.00
C ARG A 9 -8.49 -0.28 -1.87
N PHE A 10 -8.83 0.92 -1.43
CA PHE A 10 -8.17 1.59 -0.31
C PHE A 10 -8.94 1.32 0.99
N TRP A 11 -8.22 0.84 2.02
CA TRP A 11 -8.71 0.60 3.37
C TRP A 11 -8.18 1.63 4.35
N GLY A 12 -7.12 2.33 3.97
CA GLY A 12 -6.54 3.47 4.63
C GLY A 12 -5.63 4.21 3.66
N ALA A 13 -5.63 5.53 3.72
CA ALA A 13 -4.89 6.41 2.82
C ALA A 13 -4.18 7.56 3.56
N ARG A 14 -4.31 7.65 4.88
CA ARG A 14 -3.58 8.63 5.70
C ARG A 14 -2.14 8.19 5.90
N GLY A 15 -1.24 9.18 5.93
CA GLY A 15 0.14 8.98 6.30
C GLY A 15 0.41 9.30 7.77
N THR A 16 1.56 8.89 8.26
CA THR A 16 2.15 9.21 9.55
C THR A 16 1.32 8.74 10.76
N MET A 17 0.03 9.03 10.81
CA MET A 17 -0.81 8.72 11.95
C MET A 17 -2.30 8.67 11.57
N ALA A 18 -3.03 7.73 12.17
CA ALA A 18 -4.48 7.68 12.03
C ALA A 18 -5.14 8.96 12.57
N SER A 19 -6.10 9.48 11.82
CA SER A 19 -6.78 10.73 12.15
C SER A 19 -8.29 10.54 12.10
N SER A 20 -8.95 10.59 13.26
CA SER A 20 -10.39 10.42 13.39
C SER A 20 -11.02 11.70 13.92
N THR A 21 -11.35 12.60 13.01
CA THR A 21 -12.03 13.86 13.31
C THR A 21 -13.20 14.06 12.35
N PRO A 22 -14.21 14.88 12.68
CA PRO A 22 -15.30 15.19 11.74
C PRO A 22 -14.81 15.68 10.37
N ASP A 23 -13.67 16.38 10.34
CA ASP A 23 -13.09 16.97 9.13
C ASP A 23 -12.23 16.00 8.30
N THR A 24 -12.13 14.73 8.70
CA THR A 24 -11.32 13.72 7.99
C THR A 24 -12.14 12.49 7.59
N ASN A 25 -13.45 12.50 7.80
CA ASN A 25 -14.30 11.32 7.61
C ASN A 25 -14.57 10.97 6.14
N HIS A 26 -14.56 11.93 5.24
CA HIS A 26 -14.86 11.70 3.82
C HIS A 26 -13.72 10.94 3.11
N TYR A 27 -12.47 11.37 3.35
CA TYR A 27 -11.30 10.64 2.82
C TYR A 27 -10.86 9.49 3.72
N GLY A 28 -11.35 9.45 4.96
CA GLY A 28 -11.04 8.45 5.96
C GLY A 28 -9.83 8.81 6.82
N GLY A 29 -9.75 8.19 7.98
CA GLY A 29 -8.72 8.43 8.98
C GLY A 29 -7.72 7.30 9.17
N ASN A 30 -7.94 6.14 8.53
CA ASN A 30 -7.04 5.00 8.64
C ASN A 30 -5.76 5.19 7.83
N THR A 31 -4.67 4.65 8.36
CA THR A 31 -3.34 4.69 7.72
C THR A 31 -3.17 3.59 6.67
N ALA A 32 -2.07 3.66 5.93
CA ALA A 32 -1.77 2.96 4.70
C ALA A 32 -2.18 1.47 4.69
N CYS A 33 -3.17 1.14 3.85
CA CYS A 33 -3.56 -0.23 3.55
C CYS A 33 -4.29 -0.29 2.21
N VAL A 34 -3.69 -0.96 1.23
CA VAL A 34 -4.20 -1.07 -0.15
C VAL A 34 -4.40 -2.54 -0.52
N GLU A 35 -5.63 -2.91 -0.88
CA GLU A 35 -5.99 -4.23 -1.40
C GLU A 35 -5.95 -4.22 -2.93
N MET A 36 -5.19 -5.10 -3.56
CA MET A 36 -5.22 -5.37 -4.98
C MET A 36 -5.77 -6.78 -5.22
N ARG A 37 -6.82 -6.87 -6.03
CA ARG A 37 -7.41 -8.15 -6.43
C ARG A 37 -7.06 -8.47 -7.87
N CYS A 38 -6.29 -9.53 -8.06
CA CYS A 38 -5.87 -10.07 -9.35
C CYS A 38 -6.63 -11.39 -9.60
N GLY A 39 -7.80 -11.32 -10.24
CA GLY A 39 -8.72 -12.46 -10.27
C GLY A 39 -9.20 -12.84 -8.87
N GLU A 40 -8.89 -14.06 -8.45
CA GLU A 40 -9.21 -14.58 -7.12
C GLU A 40 -8.09 -14.28 -6.08
N HIS A 41 -6.90 -13.87 -6.54
CA HIS A 41 -5.77 -13.62 -5.69
C HIS A 41 -5.88 -12.27 -4.98
N VAL A 42 -5.48 -12.24 -3.71
CA VAL A 42 -5.48 -11.06 -2.85
C VAL A 42 -4.05 -10.68 -2.49
N LEU A 43 -3.66 -9.48 -2.91
CA LEU A 43 -2.43 -8.83 -2.51
C LEU A 43 -2.78 -7.62 -1.65
N VAL A 44 -2.13 -7.48 -0.50
CA VAL A 44 -2.32 -6.36 0.42
C VAL A 44 -1.00 -5.64 0.55
N PHE A 45 -1.00 -4.34 0.36
CA PHE A 45 0.17 -3.49 0.50
C PHE A 45 0.00 -2.63 1.74
N ASP A 46 0.94 -2.75 2.65
CA ASP A 46 1.00 -2.20 3.99
C ASP A 46 -0.11 -2.64 4.95
N ALA A 47 0.25 -2.61 6.21
CA ALA A 47 -0.50 -3.10 7.34
C ALA A 47 -0.86 -1.98 8.34
N GLY A 48 -1.14 -0.78 7.85
CA GLY A 48 -1.62 0.31 8.68
C GLY A 48 -2.97 0.03 9.32
N SER A 49 -3.54 0.99 10.01
CA SER A 49 -4.77 0.79 10.80
C SER A 49 -5.97 0.31 9.97
N GLY A 50 -5.99 0.61 8.65
CA GLY A 50 -7.00 0.10 7.71
C GLY A 50 -7.03 -1.43 7.56
N LEU A 51 -5.92 -2.11 7.87
CA LEU A 51 -5.79 -3.56 7.77
C LEU A 51 -6.82 -4.31 8.65
N ARG A 52 -7.19 -3.76 9.80
CA ARG A 52 -8.18 -4.38 10.69
C ARG A 52 -9.51 -4.62 9.98
N MET A 53 -10.04 -3.60 9.30
CA MET A 53 -11.34 -3.71 8.60
C MET A 53 -11.25 -4.66 7.39
N LEU A 54 -10.14 -4.64 6.67
CA LEU A 54 -9.86 -5.60 5.61
C LEU A 54 -9.83 -7.02 6.15
N GLY A 55 -9.16 -7.25 7.28
CA GLY A 55 -9.06 -8.56 7.93
C GLY A 55 -10.42 -9.17 8.23
N ASP A 56 -11.33 -8.41 8.83
CA ASP A 56 -12.71 -8.84 9.11
C ASP A 56 -13.46 -9.26 7.84
N LYS A 57 -13.24 -8.55 6.73
CA LYS A 57 -13.85 -8.91 5.42
C LYS A 57 -13.26 -10.22 4.89
N LEU A 58 -11.93 -10.37 4.92
CA LEU A 58 -11.24 -11.55 4.37
C LEU A 58 -11.64 -12.83 5.13
N VAL A 59 -11.76 -12.79 6.44
CA VAL A 59 -12.25 -13.94 7.25
C VAL A 59 -13.69 -14.31 6.87
N ARG A 60 -14.57 -13.31 6.66
CA ARG A 60 -15.95 -13.59 6.19
C ARG A 60 -15.97 -14.20 4.79
N GLU A 61 -15.10 -13.76 3.88
CA GLU A 61 -14.97 -14.33 2.53
C GLU A 61 -14.44 -15.77 2.59
N ALA A 62 -13.39 -16.02 3.36
CA ALA A 62 -12.82 -17.34 3.58
C ALA A 62 -13.85 -18.34 4.15
N LYS A 63 -14.64 -17.90 5.15
CA LYS A 63 -15.74 -18.72 5.69
C LYS A 63 -16.79 -19.07 4.63
N ARG A 64 -17.14 -18.13 3.74
CA ARG A 64 -18.08 -18.38 2.64
C ARG A 64 -17.51 -19.38 1.63
N LEU A 65 -16.22 -19.33 1.32
CA LEU A 65 -15.55 -20.29 0.44
C LEU A 65 -15.56 -21.69 1.06
N ARG A 66 -15.16 -21.81 2.34
CA ARG A 66 -15.18 -23.10 3.06
C ARG A 66 -16.57 -23.71 3.13
N ASN A 67 -17.63 -22.91 3.34
CA ASN A 67 -19.02 -23.39 3.34
C ASN A 67 -19.46 -23.93 1.97
N LYS A 68 -18.74 -23.59 0.87
CA LYS A 68 -18.95 -24.14 -0.48
C LYS A 68 -18.00 -25.30 -0.80
N GLY A 69 -17.23 -25.79 0.18
CA GLY A 69 -16.22 -26.83 -0.03
C GLY A 69 -14.97 -26.35 -0.77
N GLN A 70 -14.74 -25.03 -0.83
CA GLN A 70 -13.58 -24.42 -1.50
C GLN A 70 -12.52 -24.04 -0.47
N THR A 71 -11.25 -24.23 -0.84
CA THR A 71 -10.11 -23.78 -0.02
C THR A 71 -9.78 -22.32 -0.37
N PRO A 72 -9.68 -21.42 0.61
CA PRO A 72 -9.21 -20.07 0.37
C PRO A 72 -7.77 -20.05 -0.16
N GLU A 73 -7.49 -19.18 -1.14
CA GLU A 73 -6.14 -18.92 -1.62
C GLU A 73 -5.28 -18.23 -0.53
N PRO A 74 -3.96 -18.43 -0.53
CA PRO A 74 -3.07 -17.70 0.36
C PRO A 74 -3.19 -16.19 0.17
N LEU A 75 -3.18 -15.45 1.28
CA LEU A 75 -3.13 -13.99 1.29
C LEU A 75 -1.68 -13.53 1.19
N ASN A 76 -1.41 -12.56 0.34
CA ASN A 76 -0.08 -11.97 0.19
C ASN A 76 -0.06 -10.58 0.81
N LEU A 77 0.74 -10.39 1.86
CA LEU A 77 0.90 -9.13 2.59
C LEU A 77 2.30 -8.59 2.34
N PHE A 78 2.40 -7.46 1.65
CA PHE A 78 3.64 -6.78 1.29
C PHE A 78 3.84 -5.55 2.17
N PHE A 79 5.06 -5.34 2.63
CA PHE A 79 5.45 -4.15 3.40
C PHE A 79 6.36 -3.26 2.55
N THR A 80 6.02 -1.97 2.47
CA THR A 80 6.93 -0.97 1.91
C THR A 80 8.08 -0.71 2.88
N HIS A 81 7.75 -0.49 4.16
CA HIS A 81 8.68 -0.30 5.27
C HIS A 81 7.98 -0.49 6.62
N CYS A 82 8.66 -0.18 7.74
CA CYS A 82 8.20 -0.47 9.10
C CYS A 82 7.80 0.75 9.92
N HIS A 83 7.50 1.91 9.34
CA HIS A 83 6.94 3.00 10.12
C HIS A 83 5.57 2.63 10.68
N TYR A 84 5.19 3.19 11.81
CA TYR A 84 4.00 2.77 12.56
C TYR A 84 2.71 2.81 11.74
N ASP A 85 2.56 3.80 10.90
CA ASP A 85 1.38 3.94 10.03
C ASP A 85 1.28 2.89 8.92
N HIS A 86 2.37 2.14 8.65
CA HIS A 86 2.39 1.02 7.72
C HIS A 86 2.30 -0.35 8.39
N ILE A 87 2.40 -0.44 9.74
CA ILE A 87 2.36 -1.72 10.47
C ILE A 87 1.40 -1.72 11.66
N SER A 88 0.76 -0.59 12.00
CA SER A 88 -0.08 -0.46 13.22
C SER A 88 -1.26 -1.42 13.29
N GLY A 89 -1.79 -1.86 12.15
CA GLY A 89 -2.88 -2.84 12.06
C GLY A 89 -2.44 -4.30 12.18
N LEU A 90 -1.14 -4.57 12.11
CA LEU A 90 -0.59 -5.92 12.04
C LEU A 90 -1.07 -6.85 13.18
N PRO A 91 -1.03 -6.45 14.47
CA PRO A 91 -1.47 -7.31 15.57
C PRO A 91 -2.97 -7.60 15.56
N PHE A 92 -3.74 -6.85 14.80
CA PHE A 92 -5.21 -6.90 14.74
C PHE A 92 -5.74 -7.47 13.42
N PHE A 93 -4.88 -8.07 12.62
CA PHE A 93 -5.28 -8.67 11.34
C PHE A 93 -5.96 -10.02 11.56
N ALA A 94 -7.29 -10.02 11.51
CA ALA A 94 -8.10 -11.18 11.82
C ALA A 94 -7.71 -12.49 11.09
N PRO A 95 -7.22 -12.49 9.84
CA PRO A 95 -6.71 -13.69 9.19
C PRO A 95 -5.59 -14.42 9.91
N PHE A 96 -4.76 -13.74 10.71
CA PHE A 96 -3.72 -14.41 11.49
C PHE A 96 -4.26 -15.37 12.56
N PHE A 97 -5.49 -15.17 12.99
CA PHE A 97 -6.15 -15.98 14.01
C PHE A 97 -7.07 -17.08 13.45
N ASP A 98 -7.19 -17.20 12.12
CA ASP A 98 -7.99 -18.23 11.46
C ASP A 98 -7.09 -19.40 10.99
N PRO A 99 -7.15 -20.59 11.65
CA PRO A 99 -6.27 -21.72 11.30
C PRO A 99 -6.51 -22.29 9.88
N GLY A 100 -7.62 -21.91 9.24
CA GLY A 100 -7.92 -22.30 7.86
C GLY A 100 -7.38 -21.33 6.81
N LEU A 101 -6.58 -20.34 7.21
CA LEU A 101 -5.96 -19.39 6.31
C LEU A 101 -4.43 -19.53 6.29
N HIS A 102 -3.84 -19.11 5.19
CA HIS A 102 -2.39 -18.99 5.02
C HIS A 102 -2.05 -17.55 4.59
N VAL A 103 -1.06 -16.95 5.26
CA VAL A 103 -0.58 -15.60 4.92
C VAL A 103 0.90 -15.66 4.57
N GLN A 104 1.27 -15.11 3.42
CA GLN A 104 2.65 -14.91 3.00
C GLN A 104 3.00 -13.43 3.24
N ALA A 105 3.92 -13.18 4.16
CA ALA A 105 4.39 -11.83 4.51
C ALA A 105 5.70 -11.53 3.78
N TRP A 106 5.73 -10.47 2.97
CA TRP A 106 6.83 -10.10 2.08
C TRP A 106 7.47 -8.78 2.50
N SER A 107 8.78 -8.72 2.68
CA SER A 107 9.49 -7.47 2.87
C SER A 107 10.88 -7.42 2.22
N GLY A 108 11.27 -6.24 1.71
CA GLY A 108 12.55 -6.02 1.05
C GLY A 108 13.36 -4.86 1.64
N HIS A 109 12.80 -4.12 2.60
CA HIS A 109 13.45 -2.94 3.20
C HIS A 109 14.37 -3.28 4.37
N LEU A 110 14.20 -4.44 4.99
CA LEU A 110 14.95 -4.84 6.18
C LEU A 110 16.33 -5.44 5.82
N VAL A 111 17.28 -5.34 6.74
CA VAL A 111 18.63 -5.89 6.60
C VAL A 111 18.92 -6.97 7.65
N GLY A 112 19.89 -7.86 7.38
CA GLY A 112 20.27 -8.94 8.29
C GLY A 112 19.55 -10.26 7.99
N GLU A 113 19.46 -11.16 8.98
CA GLU A 113 18.84 -12.48 8.85
C GLU A 113 17.40 -12.49 9.36
N ASN A 114 16.56 -13.36 8.78
CA ASN A 114 15.14 -13.54 9.13
C ASN A 114 14.39 -12.23 9.26
N LYS A 115 14.60 -11.35 8.32
CA LYS A 115 14.21 -9.93 8.32
C LYS A 115 12.73 -9.73 8.65
N THR A 116 11.85 -10.31 7.84
CA THR A 116 10.38 -10.18 8.00
C THR A 116 9.91 -10.84 9.30
N GLN A 117 10.38 -12.04 9.61
CA GLN A 117 10.02 -12.74 10.85
C GLN A 117 10.47 -11.97 12.11
N ARG A 118 11.68 -11.38 12.05
CA ARG A 118 12.21 -10.57 13.14
C ARG A 118 11.36 -9.32 13.36
N MET A 119 10.93 -8.65 12.29
CA MET A 119 10.03 -7.50 12.37
C MET A 119 8.76 -7.83 13.17
N PHE A 120 8.08 -8.93 12.86
CA PHE A 120 6.90 -9.36 13.61
C PHE A 120 7.19 -9.56 15.09
N ARG A 121 8.29 -10.22 15.44
CA ARG A 121 8.70 -10.46 16.83
C ARG A 121 9.08 -9.19 17.57
N GLU A 122 9.79 -8.28 16.93
CA GLU A 122 10.21 -7.02 17.55
C GLU A 122 9.03 -6.07 17.74
N TYR A 123 8.10 -6.04 16.81
CA TYR A 123 6.91 -5.20 16.89
C TYR A 123 5.90 -5.70 17.91
N MET A 124 5.72 -7.03 18.01
CA MET A 124 4.76 -7.69 18.92
C MET A 124 5.48 -8.28 20.13
N LYS A 125 6.01 -7.43 21.01
CA LYS A 125 6.65 -7.87 22.26
C LYS A 125 6.43 -6.88 23.40
N PRO A 126 6.44 -7.36 24.66
CA PRO A 126 6.48 -6.47 25.81
C PRO A 126 7.67 -5.49 25.75
N PRO A 127 7.51 -4.25 26.26
CA PRO A 127 6.31 -3.70 26.89
C PRO A 127 5.28 -3.10 25.91
N PHE A 128 5.57 -3.08 24.60
CA PHE A 128 4.75 -2.38 23.60
C PHE A 128 3.51 -3.18 23.18
N PHE A 129 3.61 -4.51 23.17
CA PHE A 129 2.49 -5.41 22.93
C PHE A 129 2.56 -6.62 23.89
N PRO A 130 1.42 -7.11 24.41
CA PRO A 130 1.45 -8.08 25.51
C PRO A 130 1.86 -9.49 25.12
N VAL A 131 1.76 -9.84 23.83
CA VAL A 131 2.00 -11.19 23.28
C VAL A 131 2.73 -11.12 21.95
N GLY A 132 3.52 -12.13 21.63
CA GLY A 132 4.22 -12.23 20.37
C GLY A 132 3.41 -12.91 19.25
N PRO A 133 3.99 -13.03 18.04
CA PRO A 133 3.32 -13.65 16.90
C PRO A 133 3.05 -15.16 17.06
N GLU A 134 3.54 -15.80 18.12
CA GLU A 134 3.23 -17.19 18.47
C GLU A 134 1.75 -17.46 18.76
N ILE A 135 0.95 -16.41 19.01
CA ILE A 135 -0.50 -16.54 19.18
C ILE A 135 -1.26 -16.73 17.86
N PHE A 136 -0.59 -16.53 16.71
CA PHE A 136 -1.23 -16.66 15.42
C PHE A 136 -1.53 -18.14 15.10
N ALA A 137 -2.77 -18.42 14.71
CA ALA A 137 -3.25 -19.77 14.38
C ALA A 137 -3.14 -20.08 12.89
N ALA A 138 -3.06 -19.06 12.02
CA ALA A 138 -2.91 -19.21 10.57
C ALA A 138 -1.54 -19.77 10.19
N GLY A 139 -1.45 -20.44 9.04
CA GLY A 139 -0.16 -20.70 8.41
C GLY A 139 0.50 -19.38 8.01
N LEU A 140 1.70 -19.13 8.52
CA LEU A 140 2.44 -17.90 8.22
C LEU A 140 3.80 -18.22 7.61
N THR A 141 4.04 -17.65 6.42
CA THR A 141 5.32 -17.78 5.71
C THR A 141 5.95 -16.40 5.53
N TYR A 142 7.19 -16.27 5.92
CA TYR A 142 7.96 -15.04 5.76
C TYR A 142 8.82 -15.11 4.49
N LYS A 143 8.78 -14.07 3.69
CA LYS A 143 9.47 -13.97 2.40
C LYS A 143 10.31 -12.69 2.38
N ASP A 144 11.61 -12.86 2.52
CA ASP A 144 12.57 -11.79 2.40
C ASP A 144 13.06 -11.68 0.94
N PHE A 145 13.23 -10.44 0.45
CA PHE A 145 13.79 -10.16 -0.87
C PHE A 145 14.66 -8.89 -0.83
N GLU A 146 15.39 -8.62 -1.90
CA GLU A 146 16.10 -7.34 -2.06
C GLU A 146 15.35 -6.48 -3.11
N PRO A 147 15.24 -5.15 -2.92
CA PRO A 147 14.66 -4.25 -3.91
C PRO A 147 15.38 -4.39 -5.27
N GLY A 148 14.62 -4.32 -6.35
CA GLY A 148 15.05 -4.66 -7.71
C GLY A 148 14.68 -6.08 -8.13
N ALA A 149 14.24 -6.93 -7.19
CA ALA A 149 13.74 -8.27 -7.51
C ALA A 149 12.36 -8.22 -8.18
N THR A 150 12.09 -9.20 -9.05
CA THR A 150 10.74 -9.52 -9.55
C THR A 150 10.22 -10.74 -8.81
N LEU A 151 9.08 -10.60 -8.15
CA LEU A 151 8.45 -11.62 -7.32
C LEU A 151 7.26 -12.25 -8.06
N THR A 152 6.96 -13.52 -7.75
CA THR A 152 5.81 -14.27 -8.28
C THR A 152 4.98 -14.80 -7.11
N PRO A 153 4.18 -13.95 -6.44
CA PRO A 153 3.47 -14.33 -5.21
C PRO A 153 2.35 -15.34 -5.45
N CYS A 154 1.79 -15.38 -6.64
CA CYS A 154 0.72 -16.30 -7.05
C CYS A 154 0.71 -16.43 -8.57
N PRO A 155 -0.02 -17.45 -9.13
CA PRO A 155 -0.11 -17.64 -10.57
C PRO A 155 -0.58 -16.38 -11.34
N ASP A 156 0.02 -16.17 -12.51
CA ASP A 156 -0.30 -15.06 -13.43
C ASP A 156 -0.03 -13.65 -12.88
N VAL A 157 0.57 -13.50 -11.70
CA VAL A 157 0.91 -12.22 -11.08
C VAL A 157 2.42 -12.09 -10.93
N THR A 158 2.98 -10.99 -11.42
CA THR A 158 4.34 -10.58 -11.10
C THR A 158 4.35 -9.26 -10.35
N VAL A 159 5.30 -9.10 -9.43
CA VAL A 159 5.49 -7.88 -8.66
C VAL A 159 6.95 -7.44 -8.80
N GLU A 160 7.18 -6.38 -9.56
CA GLU A 160 8.49 -5.74 -9.66
C GLU A 160 8.69 -4.79 -8.48
N THR A 161 9.92 -4.66 -8.02
CA THR A 161 10.25 -3.88 -6.83
C THR A 161 11.38 -2.89 -7.12
N ILE A 162 11.34 -1.74 -6.46
CA ILE A 162 12.44 -0.76 -6.44
C ILE A 162 12.67 -0.26 -5.02
N GLU A 163 13.86 0.26 -4.75
CA GLU A 163 14.13 1.06 -3.55
C GLU A 163 13.68 2.50 -3.80
N LEU A 164 13.00 3.10 -2.81
CA LEU A 164 12.54 4.48 -2.82
C LEU A 164 13.41 5.34 -1.90
N GLN A 165 13.45 6.64 -2.17
CA GLN A 165 14.19 7.61 -1.36
C GLN A 165 13.39 7.99 -0.11
N HIS A 166 13.57 7.20 0.93
CA HIS A 166 12.97 7.41 2.25
C HIS A 166 13.97 7.08 3.36
N HIS A 167 13.67 7.50 4.60
CA HIS A 167 14.46 7.10 5.76
C HIS A 167 14.38 5.58 5.94
N ASP A 168 15.49 4.93 6.26
CA ASP A 168 15.55 3.50 6.60
C ASP A 168 15.08 2.52 5.51
N ARG A 169 15.17 2.87 4.23
CA ARG A 169 14.76 2.09 3.04
C ARG A 169 13.24 1.89 2.95
N CYS A 170 12.69 2.20 1.83
CA CYS A 170 11.31 1.94 1.48
C CYS A 170 11.24 1.23 0.12
N VAL A 171 10.23 0.39 -0.10
CA VAL A 171 10.08 -0.39 -1.32
C VAL A 171 8.86 0.08 -2.10
N GLY A 172 9.07 0.48 -3.35
CA GLY A 172 8.01 0.69 -4.34
C GLY A 172 7.70 -0.60 -5.09
N TYR A 173 6.46 -0.76 -5.50
CA TYR A 173 5.94 -1.97 -6.13
C TYR A 173 5.23 -1.67 -7.44
N ARG A 174 5.45 -2.54 -8.48
CA ARG A 174 4.60 -2.62 -9.67
C ARG A 174 3.99 -4.02 -9.75
N VAL A 175 2.68 -4.10 -9.69
CA VAL A 175 1.92 -5.33 -9.86
C VAL A 175 1.47 -5.46 -11.30
N ASN A 176 1.87 -6.54 -11.97
CA ASN A 176 1.44 -6.86 -13.32
C ASN A 176 0.48 -8.07 -13.29
N PHE A 177 -0.66 -7.94 -13.96
CA PHE A 177 -1.67 -8.99 -14.07
C PHE A 177 -2.52 -8.81 -15.33
N ASP A 178 -2.64 -9.87 -16.13
CA ASP A 178 -3.50 -9.94 -17.32
C ASP A 178 -3.27 -8.76 -18.28
N GLY A 179 -2.00 -8.42 -18.54
CA GLY A 179 -1.58 -7.35 -19.44
C GLY A 179 -1.80 -5.92 -18.89
N ARG A 180 -2.13 -5.77 -17.62
CA ARG A 180 -2.35 -4.48 -16.93
C ARG A 180 -1.42 -4.36 -15.74
N SER A 181 -1.20 -3.11 -15.31
CA SER A 181 -0.29 -2.87 -14.17
C SER A 181 -0.76 -1.75 -13.24
N VAL A 182 -0.36 -1.88 -11.98
CA VAL A 182 -0.56 -0.87 -10.92
C VAL A 182 0.77 -0.64 -10.22
N CYS A 183 1.18 0.61 -10.10
CA CYS A 183 2.34 0.99 -9.29
C CYS A 183 1.88 1.57 -7.95
N TYR A 184 2.53 1.13 -6.85
CA TYR A 184 2.35 1.65 -5.51
C TYR A 184 3.67 2.23 -5.01
N ILE A 185 3.76 3.56 -5.02
CA ILE A 185 4.93 4.37 -4.71
C ILE A 185 4.55 5.32 -3.58
N THR A 186 4.77 4.91 -2.36
CA THR A 186 4.48 5.71 -1.16
C THR A 186 5.76 5.93 -0.37
N ASP A 187 5.78 6.98 0.45
CA ASP A 187 6.93 7.29 1.31
C ASP A 187 8.22 7.42 0.51
N THR A 188 8.23 8.45 -0.30
CA THR A 188 9.41 8.82 -1.09
C THR A 188 9.55 10.34 -1.10
N THR A 189 10.77 10.83 -1.01
CA THR A 189 11.09 12.24 -1.25
C THR A 189 11.52 12.42 -2.70
N HIS A 190 11.59 13.66 -3.16
CA HIS A 190 12.10 14.01 -4.48
C HIS A 190 13.05 15.20 -4.42
N ILE A 191 13.86 15.37 -5.46
CA ILE A 191 14.70 16.55 -5.66
C ILE A 191 13.98 17.44 -6.69
N PRO A 192 13.59 18.68 -6.33
CA PRO A 192 12.89 19.55 -7.26
C PRO A 192 13.63 19.75 -8.58
N GLY A 193 12.97 19.47 -9.70
CA GLY A 193 13.54 19.59 -11.03
C GLY A 193 14.37 18.38 -11.50
N GLU A 194 14.55 17.36 -10.67
CA GLU A 194 15.26 16.12 -11.00
C GLU A 194 14.30 14.93 -10.87
N PRO A 195 13.68 14.45 -11.96
CA PRO A 195 12.77 13.31 -11.89
C PRO A 195 13.51 12.03 -11.47
N ASP A 196 12.90 11.23 -10.60
CA ASP A 196 13.45 9.94 -10.18
C ASP A 196 13.33 8.91 -11.30
N GLU A 197 14.48 8.59 -11.92
CA GLU A 197 14.58 7.66 -13.05
C GLU A 197 14.11 6.23 -12.71
N ASN A 198 14.24 5.79 -11.46
CA ASN A 198 13.75 4.48 -11.02
C ASN A 198 12.23 4.48 -10.97
N ILE A 199 11.62 5.55 -10.48
CA ILE A 199 10.16 5.71 -10.45
C ILE A 199 9.64 5.84 -11.88
N LEU A 200 10.27 6.63 -12.74
CA LEU A 200 9.89 6.72 -14.16
C LEU A 200 9.89 5.35 -14.83
N ARG A 201 10.97 4.58 -14.65
CA ARG A 201 11.12 3.25 -15.24
C ARG A 201 10.07 2.26 -14.74
N ILE A 202 9.84 2.16 -13.43
CA ILE A 202 8.88 1.19 -12.88
C ILE A 202 7.44 1.58 -13.20
N CYS A 203 7.15 2.88 -13.33
CA CYS A 203 5.82 3.38 -13.63
C CYS A 203 5.53 3.52 -15.14
N GLN A 204 6.48 3.16 -16.01
CA GLN A 204 6.32 3.31 -17.45
C GLN A 204 5.04 2.61 -17.95
N ASP A 205 4.18 3.39 -18.63
CA ASP A 205 2.91 2.96 -19.24
C ASP A 205 1.94 2.23 -18.28
N THR A 206 2.09 2.45 -16.95
CA THR A 206 1.22 1.80 -15.97
C THR A 206 -0.24 2.21 -16.12
N ASP A 207 -1.17 1.29 -15.81
CA ASP A 207 -2.61 1.58 -15.85
C ASP A 207 -3.06 2.44 -14.66
N LEU A 208 -2.38 2.37 -13.53
CA LEU A 208 -2.61 3.22 -12.36
C LEU A 208 -1.31 3.43 -11.59
N MET A 209 -0.94 4.68 -11.37
CA MET A 209 0.12 5.08 -10.46
C MET A 209 -0.50 5.61 -9.17
N ILE A 210 -0.20 4.99 -8.03
CA ILE A 210 -0.53 5.46 -6.68
C ILE A 210 0.75 6.06 -6.12
N TYR A 211 0.71 7.33 -5.69
CA TYR A 211 1.93 8.05 -5.33
C TYR A 211 1.75 8.91 -4.08
N ASP A 212 2.85 9.08 -3.33
CA ASP A 212 2.95 9.93 -2.15
C ASP A 212 2.60 11.38 -2.47
N GLY A 213 1.51 11.85 -1.94
CA GLY A 213 1.02 13.23 -2.06
C GLY A 213 0.80 13.89 -0.71
N THR A 214 1.70 13.62 0.25
CA THR A 214 1.62 14.15 1.61
C THR A 214 1.60 15.68 1.62
N TYR A 215 2.43 16.30 0.79
CA TYR A 215 2.58 17.75 0.71
C TYR A 215 2.09 18.32 -0.62
N THR A 216 2.06 19.66 -0.68
CA THR A 216 1.99 20.44 -1.91
C THR A 216 3.36 21.01 -2.21
N ASP A 217 3.63 21.43 -3.46
CA ASP A 217 4.89 22.10 -3.83
C ASP A 217 5.14 23.34 -2.98
N ALA A 218 4.08 24.04 -2.57
CA ALA A 218 4.19 25.23 -1.71
C ALA A 218 4.62 24.89 -0.27
N GLU A 219 4.24 23.71 0.24
CA GLU A 219 4.61 23.23 1.57
C GLU A 219 6.00 22.58 1.57
N PHE A 220 6.40 21.97 0.46
CA PHE A 220 7.58 21.11 0.38
C PHE A 220 8.88 21.74 0.91
N PRO A 221 9.21 23.01 0.66
CA PRO A 221 10.43 23.62 1.20
C PRO A 221 10.56 23.59 2.72
N GLN A 222 9.43 23.51 3.45
CA GLN A 222 9.43 23.40 4.91
C GLN A 222 9.60 21.95 5.40
N PHE A 223 9.30 20.96 4.54
CA PHE A 223 9.21 19.55 4.91
C PHE A 223 10.07 18.63 4.03
N TRP A 224 11.00 19.19 3.24
CA TRP A 224 11.80 18.44 2.25
C TRP A 224 12.57 17.25 2.85
N ASN A 225 12.93 17.30 4.14
CA ASN A 225 13.68 16.26 4.84
C ASN A 225 12.81 15.30 5.66
N PHE A 226 11.48 15.33 5.47
CA PHE A 226 10.56 14.45 6.19
C PHE A 226 10.29 13.12 5.44
N GLY A 227 10.95 12.90 4.30
CA GLY A 227 10.87 11.64 3.56
C GLY A 227 9.62 11.46 2.71
N HIS A 228 8.90 12.56 2.40
CA HIS A 228 7.67 12.54 1.60
C HIS A 228 7.75 13.47 0.39
N SER A 229 6.78 13.33 -0.52
CA SER A 229 6.71 14.06 -1.78
C SER A 229 5.46 14.94 -1.86
N THR A 230 5.23 15.51 -3.05
CA THR A 230 4.08 16.36 -3.36
C THR A 230 3.17 15.69 -4.37
N TRP A 231 1.87 16.01 -4.31
CA TRP A 231 0.95 15.51 -5.29
C TRP A 231 1.24 16.05 -6.70
N GLU A 232 1.82 17.27 -6.79
CA GLU A 232 2.23 17.89 -8.05
C GLU A 232 3.41 17.14 -8.68
N GLU A 233 4.39 16.72 -7.87
CA GLU A 233 5.49 15.87 -8.36
C GLU A 233 4.96 14.54 -8.88
N GLY A 234 4.00 13.94 -8.17
CA GLY A 234 3.33 12.74 -8.64
C GLY A 234 2.65 12.91 -10.00
N VAL A 235 2.05 14.09 -10.27
CA VAL A 235 1.48 14.41 -11.59
C VAL A 235 2.58 14.52 -12.64
N ARG A 236 3.70 15.19 -12.35
CA ARG A 236 4.84 15.32 -13.27
C ARG A 236 5.41 13.95 -13.65
N LEU A 237 5.65 13.10 -12.66
CA LEU A 237 6.14 11.73 -12.87
C LEU A 237 5.11 10.87 -13.63
N ALA A 238 3.83 10.95 -13.29
CA ALA A 238 2.78 10.21 -13.99
C ALA A 238 2.67 10.59 -15.48
N GLN A 239 2.81 11.87 -15.79
CA GLN A 239 2.83 12.37 -17.17
C GLN A 239 4.09 11.88 -17.91
N ALA A 240 5.26 12.02 -17.31
CA ALA A 240 6.53 11.63 -17.91
C ALA A 240 6.63 10.10 -18.13
N ALA A 241 6.12 9.31 -17.18
CA ALA A 241 6.07 7.85 -17.29
C ALA A 241 4.94 7.33 -18.21
N GLY A 242 4.07 8.18 -18.73
CA GLY A 242 2.93 7.73 -19.55
C GLY A 242 1.86 6.97 -18.77
N ALA A 243 1.74 7.18 -17.46
CA ALA A 243 0.73 6.54 -16.65
C ALA A 243 -0.69 6.91 -17.12
N LYS A 244 -1.59 5.92 -17.22
CA LYS A 244 -2.95 6.16 -17.75
C LYS A 244 -3.89 6.78 -16.72
N ARG A 245 -3.61 6.58 -15.42
CA ARG A 245 -4.39 7.06 -14.27
C ARG A 245 -3.45 7.34 -13.11
N TYR A 246 -3.86 8.27 -12.25
CA TYR A 246 -3.08 8.71 -11.10
C TYR A 246 -3.94 8.76 -9.83
N CYS A 247 -3.37 8.36 -8.70
CA CYS A 247 -4.04 8.42 -7.41
C CYS A 247 -3.11 9.00 -6.34
N ILE A 248 -3.51 10.14 -5.78
CA ILE A 248 -2.83 10.76 -4.64
C ILE A 248 -3.04 9.88 -3.42
N PHE A 249 -1.97 9.57 -2.72
CA PHE A 249 -1.97 8.70 -1.53
C PHE A 249 -1.19 9.35 -0.39
N HIS A 250 -1.22 8.75 0.80
CA HIS A 250 -0.46 9.16 1.97
C HIS A 250 -0.77 10.59 2.45
N HIS A 251 -2.07 10.88 2.63
CA HIS A 251 -2.52 12.22 2.99
C HIS A 251 -2.01 12.63 4.37
N ARG A 252 -1.49 13.87 4.47
CA ARG A 252 -1.04 14.46 5.74
C ARG A 252 -2.16 14.33 6.80
N PRO A 253 -1.86 13.89 8.06
CA PRO A 253 -2.88 13.66 9.09
C PRO A 253 -3.78 14.87 9.38
N SER A 254 -3.20 16.06 9.35
CA SER A 254 -3.91 17.32 9.61
C SER A 254 -4.69 17.88 8.39
N ARG A 255 -4.63 17.20 7.23
CA ARG A 255 -5.30 17.66 6.00
C ARG A 255 -6.80 17.38 6.10
N SER A 256 -7.61 18.45 6.16
CA SER A 256 -9.08 18.31 6.21
C SER A 256 -9.67 17.79 4.89
N ASP A 257 -10.87 17.24 4.94
CA ASP A 257 -11.62 16.79 3.77
C ASP A 257 -11.80 17.93 2.74
N LYS A 258 -12.10 19.13 3.20
CA LYS A 258 -12.20 20.32 2.33
C LYS A 258 -10.89 20.66 1.62
N ALA A 259 -9.75 20.52 2.31
CA ALA A 259 -8.44 20.73 1.69
C ALA A 259 -8.12 19.62 0.68
N MET A 260 -8.48 18.37 0.98
CA MET A 260 -8.31 17.25 0.06
C MET A 260 -9.19 17.38 -1.18
N GLU A 261 -10.44 17.82 -1.05
CA GLU A 261 -11.33 18.11 -2.19
C GLU A 261 -10.72 19.14 -3.13
N LYS A 262 -10.14 20.20 -2.58
CA LYS A 262 -9.45 21.24 -3.36
C LYS A 262 -8.25 20.62 -4.12
N ILE A 263 -7.40 19.89 -3.44
CA ILE A 263 -6.24 19.19 -4.04
C ILE A 263 -6.70 18.24 -5.15
N GLU A 264 -7.76 17.45 -4.92
CA GLU A 264 -8.29 16.53 -5.93
C GLU A 264 -8.81 17.28 -7.17
N GLN A 265 -9.45 18.44 -7.00
CA GLN A 265 -9.91 19.28 -8.11
C GLN A 265 -8.73 19.88 -8.90
N GLU A 266 -7.72 20.41 -8.20
CA GLU A 266 -6.51 20.96 -8.80
C GLU A 266 -5.73 19.85 -9.56
N CYS A 267 -5.59 18.69 -8.96
CA CYS A 267 -4.97 17.54 -9.59
C CYS A 267 -5.72 17.10 -10.86
N ARG A 268 -7.05 17.05 -10.85
CA ARG A 268 -7.85 16.70 -12.03
C ARG A 268 -7.74 17.71 -13.17
N ALA A 269 -7.48 18.98 -12.86
CA ALA A 269 -7.23 19.99 -13.87
C ALA A 269 -5.91 19.73 -14.62
N LEU A 270 -4.89 19.18 -13.95
CA LEU A 270 -3.59 18.83 -14.53
C LEU A 270 -3.54 17.41 -15.10
N PHE A 271 -4.23 16.47 -14.47
CA PHE A 271 -4.30 15.07 -14.85
C PHE A 271 -5.71 14.53 -14.75
N ARG A 272 -6.45 14.56 -15.85
CA ARG A 272 -7.92 14.34 -15.90
C ARG A 272 -8.38 13.04 -15.22
N ARG A 273 -7.61 11.94 -15.36
CA ARG A 273 -7.94 10.64 -14.76
C ARG A 273 -7.22 10.45 -13.44
N SER A 274 -7.48 11.35 -12.49
CA SER A 274 -6.90 11.29 -11.15
C SER A 274 -7.94 11.26 -10.05
N TRP A 275 -7.54 10.78 -8.89
CA TRP A 275 -8.31 10.73 -7.64
C TRP A 275 -7.39 11.03 -6.47
N ALA A 276 -7.95 11.55 -5.38
CA ALA A 276 -7.36 11.39 -4.07
C ALA A 276 -7.88 10.08 -3.46
N ALA A 277 -6.98 9.23 -2.96
CA ALA A 277 -7.36 7.99 -2.32
C ALA A 277 -8.27 8.25 -1.12
N ARG A 278 -9.28 7.41 -0.93
CA ARG A 278 -10.16 7.47 0.26
C ARG A 278 -10.61 6.06 0.64
N GLU A 279 -10.93 5.90 1.90
CA GLU A 279 -11.45 4.64 2.40
C GLU A 279 -12.68 4.19 1.61
N GLY A 280 -12.67 2.92 1.20
CA GLY A 280 -13.74 2.33 0.41
C GLY A 280 -13.70 2.61 -1.10
N LEU A 281 -12.88 3.55 -1.59
CA LEU A 281 -12.70 3.77 -3.03
C LEU A 281 -12.22 2.48 -3.70
N VAL A 282 -12.87 2.12 -4.82
CA VAL A 282 -12.48 0.98 -5.66
C VAL A 282 -12.22 1.46 -7.07
N ILE A 283 -11.00 1.24 -7.56
CA ILE A 283 -10.61 1.51 -8.94
C ILE A 283 -10.51 0.17 -9.69
N LYS A 284 -11.27 0.02 -10.77
CA LYS A 284 -11.14 -1.11 -11.69
C LYS A 284 -10.04 -0.80 -12.71
N ILE A 285 -9.09 -1.70 -12.87
CA ILE A 285 -7.94 -1.55 -13.75
C ILE A 285 -8.28 -2.09 -15.15
#